data_9397ebaa2dffabeee14182118d49eb63
#
_entry.id   9397ebaa2dffabeee14182118d49eb63
#
_cell.length_a   1.000
_cell.length_b   1.000
_cell.length_c   1.000
_cell.angle_alpha   90.00
_cell.angle_beta   90.00
_cell.angle_gamma   90.00
#
_symmetry.space_group_name_H-M   'P 1'
#
loop_
_entity.id
_entity.type
_entity.pdbx_description
1 polymer ?
#
loop_
_entity_poly.entity_id
_entity_poly.type
_entity_poly.pdbx_seq_one_letter_code
_entity_poly.pdbx_strand_id
1 'polypeptide(L)'
;MLPHLITKFTRLASRLIFIALCLTPGIIHTEKNNEVYSVTSDAICQSCFCDFCNEISEKNSIKAYKTRIGKKNPHRKNKASKNTQKKRTFMVYMAADNDLRPFAARNIQQMANIGSNENMTIVVHLDIRISGNKKITRRYLIEKDQVIHIDPYNPLTQQMDSGNPATLISFCEWAIKNYPASDYDLILWNHGTGILEPPHGKIINPMDLFVFNPSTHRLDLDRSIGFMDAISCLEPRQRGVCWDDTTGNYLSNRKLETALDIICQKYLNGKKFGIIGFDACLMSMIEVGSFIKKYAQIMVGSEEVELGMGWKYDEVLFPFTKESLDTVGFACHIVAAYNRTYQSITNDYTLSAISLNSIELLEKNIDHIAKLLIEGLEKQRMTMYPAIKESKNRLLCTHFDEPTYIDLHHFYRNLSSNLKKLSADQLNPIVKNTLLTKLDEGTLLIERLVVANTAGKNLKNAHGIAIYFPERGIHSSYQEAVFLKSNAWGTLLSRYIFG
;
A
#
# COMPACT_ATOMS: atom_id res chain seq x y z
N MET A 1 -22.77 16.75 27.50
CA MET A 1 -23.36 15.42 27.13
C MET A 1 -23.94 15.38 25.71
N LEU A 2 -24.51 16.45 25.18
CA LEU A 2 -25.04 16.48 23.80
C LEU A 2 -24.00 16.29 22.66
N PRO A 3 -22.78 16.89 22.70
CA PRO A 3 -21.82 16.74 21.59
C PRO A 3 -21.32 15.31 21.37
N HIS A 4 -21.20 14.54 22.45
CA HIS A 4 -20.74 13.12 22.37
C HIS A 4 -21.80 12.17 21.79
N LEU A 5 -23.07 12.48 21.95
CA LEU A 5 -24.16 11.69 21.35
C LEU A 5 -24.26 11.93 19.83
N ILE A 6 -24.13 13.18 19.40
CA ILE A 6 -24.18 13.54 17.97
C ILE A 6 -23.03 12.88 17.20
N THR A 7 -21.81 12.86 17.78
CA THR A 7 -20.65 12.21 17.15
C THR A 7 -20.82 10.68 17.05
N LYS A 8 -21.47 10.05 18.04
CA LYS A 8 -21.78 8.61 17.98
C LYS A 8 -22.84 8.30 16.92
N PHE A 9 -23.86 9.16 16.77
CA PHE A 9 -24.91 8.98 15.77
C PHE A 9 -24.40 9.15 14.34
N THR A 10 -23.54 10.14 14.09
CA THR A 10 -22.90 10.34 12.77
C THR A 10 -21.97 9.18 12.43
N ARG A 11 -21.21 8.63 13.38
CA ARG A 11 -20.35 7.45 13.19
C ARG A 11 -21.15 6.18 12.90
N LEU A 12 -22.31 5.99 13.54
CA LEU A 12 -23.19 4.84 13.26
C LEU A 12 -23.82 4.94 11.87
N ALA A 13 -24.27 6.12 11.49
CA ALA A 13 -24.80 6.39 10.15
C ALA A 13 -23.72 6.23 9.06
N SER A 14 -22.49 6.68 9.31
CA SER A 14 -21.35 6.49 8.40
C SER A 14 -21.03 5.01 8.19
N ARG A 15 -21.08 4.20 9.26
CA ARG A 15 -20.87 2.74 9.16
C ARG A 15 -21.94 2.06 8.31
N LEU A 16 -23.19 2.43 8.48
CA LEU A 16 -24.32 1.86 7.70
C LEU A 16 -24.26 2.28 6.23
N ILE A 17 -23.90 3.52 5.94
CA ILE A 17 -23.75 4.03 4.56
C ILE A 17 -22.51 3.44 3.90
N PHE A 18 -21.41 3.27 4.63
CA PHE A 18 -20.20 2.61 4.12
C PHE A 18 -20.48 1.14 3.76
N ILE A 19 -21.22 0.43 4.60
CA ILE A 19 -21.67 -0.95 4.33
C ILE A 19 -22.59 -0.99 3.10
N ALA A 20 -23.51 -0.03 2.96
CA ALA A 20 -24.40 0.05 1.79
C ALA A 20 -23.63 0.37 0.50
N LEU A 21 -22.68 1.29 0.51
CA LEU A 21 -21.78 1.59 -0.63
C LEU A 21 -20.87 0.40 -0.99
N CYS A 22 -20.55 -0.45 -0.02
CA CYS A 22 -19.75 -1.65 -0.23
C CYS A 22 -20.57 -2.84 -0.78
N LEU A 23 -21.88 -2.89 -0.56
CA LEU A 23 -22.71 -4.08 -0.83
C LEU A 23 -23.60 -3.97 -2.08
N THR A 24 -23.82 -2.78 -2.68
CA THR A 24 -24.73 -2.65 -3.82
C THR A 24 -24.14 -1.80 -4.95
N PRO A 25 -24.01 -2.35 -6.15
CA PRO A 25 -24.00 -1.54 -7.37
C PRO A 25 -25.47 -1.29 -7.77
N GLY A 26 -26.00 -0.11 -7.49
CA GLY A 26 -27.22 0.41 -8.11
C GLY A 26 -28.51 0.24 -7.29
N ILE A 27 -29.17 1.39 -7.12
CA ILE A 27 -30.58 1.62 -6.74
C ILE A 27 -30.87 1.59 -5.25
N ILE A 28 -31.04 2.79 -4.68
CA ILE A 28 -31.66 3.02 -3.37
C ILE A 28 -33.13 3.40 -3.62
N HIS A 29 -34.04 2.52 -3.25
CA HIS A 29 -35.43 2.91 -2.98
C HIS A 29 -35.61 3.05 -1.46
N THR A 30 -36.03 4.25 -1.03
CA THR A 30 -36.39 4.52 0.36
C THR A 30 -37.85 4.14 0.59
N GLU A 31 -38.10 3.19 1.47
CA GLU A 31 -39.38 3.10 2.15
C GLU A 31 -39.18 3.15 3.66
N LYS A 32 -40.04 3.98 4.27
CA LYS A 32 -40.16 4.18 5.72
C LYS A 32 -40.84 2.98 6.34
N ASN A 33 -40.22 2.35 7.31
CA ASN A 33 -40.90 1.79 8.48
C ASN A 33 -39.91 1.59 9.63
N ASN A 34 -40.31 2.11 10.80
CA ASN A 34 -39.54 2.08 12.05
C ASN A 34 -39.49 0.66 12.61
N GLU A 35 -38.34 0.00 12.47
CA GLU A 35 -37.90 -1.02 13.42
C GLU A 35 -36.39 -0.97 13.55
N VAL A 36 -35.90 -0.71 14.78
CA VAL A 36 -34.51 -0.60 15.12
C VAL A 36 -34.01 -2.01 15.44
N TYR A 37 -33.36 -2.65 14.49
CA TYR A 37 -32.56 -3.84 14.78
C TYR A 37 -31.10 -3.41 15.05
N SER A 38 -30.64 -3.58 16.28
CA SER A 38 -29.25 -3.46 16.63
C SER A 38 -28.49 -4.69 16.09
N VAL A 39 -27.94 -4.59 14.89
CA VAL A 39 -27.03 -5.61 14.36
C VAL A 39 -25.63 -5.23 14.78
N THR A 40 -25.04 -5.97 15.71
CA THR A 40 -23.64 -5.81 16.09
C THR A 40 -22.74 -6.23 14.93
N SER A 41 -21.66 -5.48 14.68
CA SER A 41 -20.68 -5.70 13.60
C SER A 41 -20.14 -7.13 13.54
N ASP A 42 -20.16 -7.84 14.67
CA ASP A 42 -19.65 -9.22 14.79
C ASP A 42 -20.58 -10.27 14.16
N ALA A 43 -21.91 -10.04 14.16
CA ALA A 43 -22.88 -11.03 13.65
C ALA A 43 -22.89 -11.11 12.11
N ILE A 44 -22.72 -9.97 11.41
CA ILE A 44 -22.70 -9.94 9.93
C ILE A 44 -21.39 -10.54 9.40
N CYS A 45 -20.27 -10.34 10.12
CA CYS A 45 -18.95 -10.81 9.70
C CYS A 45 -18.80 -12.34 9.87
N GLN A 46 -19.37 -12.94 10.91
CA GLN A 46 -19.19 -14.37 11.17
C GLN A 46 -20.00 -15.27 10.22
N SER A 47 -21.25 -14.92 9.89
CA SER A 47 -22.07 -15.77 9.02
C SER A 47 -21.63 -15.72 7.55
N CYS A 48 -21.45 -14.54 6.98
CA CYS A 48 -21.10 -14.40 5.56
C CYS A 48 -19.72 -14.94 5.21
N PHE A 49 -18.74 -14.83 6.13
CA PHE A 49 -17.36 -15.25 5.85
C PHE A 49 -17.14 -16.74 6.09
N CYS A 50 -17.75 -17.33 7.13
CA CYS A 50 -17.70 -18.77 7.36
C CYS A 50 -18.42 -19.53 6.26
N ASP A 51 -19.57 -19.04 5.79
CA ASP A 51 -20.33 -19.66 4.70
C ASP A 51 -19.56 -19.53 3.37
N PHE A 52 -18.98 -18.37 3.07
CA PHE A 52 -18.17 -18.13 1.88
C PHE A 52 -16.90 -19.00 1.85
N CYS A 53 -16.15 -19.06 2.94
CA CYS A 53 -14.94 -19.88 3.02
C CYS A 53 -15.27 -21.39 3.03
N ASN A 54 -16.37 -21.81 3.68
CA ASN A 54 -16.82 -23.20 3.70
C ASN A 54 -17.44 -23.59 2.36
N GLU A 55 -18.29 -22.77 1.76
CA GLU A 55 -18.87 -23.04 0.43
C GLU A 55 -17.83 -23.13 -0.68
N ILE A 56 -16.86 -22.21 -0.69
CA ILE A 56 -15.76 -22.25 -1.66
C ILE A 56 -14.84 -23.45 -1.38
N SER A 57 -14.54 -23.73 -0.10
CA SER A 57 -13.65 -24.82 0.30
C SER A 57 -14.28 -26.20 0.03
N GLU A 58 -15.53 -26.42 0.42
CA GLU A 58 -16.15 -27.74 0.31
C GLU A 58 -16.68 -28.05 -1.09
N LYS A 59 -17.43 -27.13 -1.72
CA LYS A 59 -18.03 -27.40 -3.04
C LYS A 59 -17.00 -27.47 -4.17
N ASN A 60 -15.98 -26.62 -4.17
CA ASN A 60 -15.00 -26.57 -5.25
C ASN A 60 -13.84 -27.57 -5.08
N SER A 61 -13.38 -27.82 -3.85
CA SER A 61 -12.34 -28.84 -3.59
C SER A 61 -12.85 -30.27 -3.84
N ILE A 62 -14.09 -30.57 -3.45
CA ILE A 62 -14.71 -31.87 -3.69
C ILE A 62 -14.93 -32.12 -5.19
N LYS A 63 -15.35 -31.10 -5.94
CA LYS A 63 -15.55 -31.23 -7.40
C LYS A 63 -14.22 -31.38 -8.14
N ALA A 64 -13.20 -30.60 -7.82
CA ALA A 64 -11.87 -30.69 -8.41
C ALA A 64 -11.18 -32.02 -8.07
N TYR A 65 -11.35 -32.51 -6.83
CA TYR A 65 -10.80 -33.80 -6.38
C TYR A 65 -11.49 -34.99 -7.03
N LYS A 66 -12.83 -35.00 -7.13
CA LYS A 66 -13.59 -36.07 -7.81
C LYS A 66 -13.32 -36.12 -9.32
N THR A 67 -13.04 -35.02 -9.97
CA THR A 67 -12.69 -35.00 -11.42
C THR A 67 -11.27 -35.51 -11.67
N ARG A 68 -10.34 -35.45 -10.72
CA ARG A 68 -8.97 -35.95 -10.82
C ARG A 68 -8.86 -37.43 -10.53
N ILE A 69 -9.75 -38.06 -9.73
CA ILE A 69 -9.76 -39.49 -9.43
C ILE A 69 -10.57 -40.27 -10.47
N GLY A 70 -11.40 -39.62 -11.28
CA GLY A 70 -12.22 -40.24 -12.30
C GLY A 70 -11.47 -40.59 -13.58
N LYS A 71 -10.95 -41.84 -13.66
CA LYS A 71 -10.53 -42.59 -14.87
C LYS A 71 -9.25 -42.07 -15.57
N LYS A 72 -8.13 -42.71 -15.27
CA LYS A 72 -7.03 -42.86 -16.23
C LYS A 72 -7.56 -43.54 -17.50
N ASN A 73 -7.74 -42.77 -18.57
CA ASN A 73 -8.03 -43.29 -19.90
C ASN A 73 -6.68 -43.52 -20.61
N PRO A 74 -6.26 -44.78 -20.89
CA PRO A 74 -4.89 -45.07 -21.33
C PRO A 74 -4.57 -44.66 -22.78
N HIS A 75 -5.48 -44.00 -23.51
CA HIS A 75 -5.29 -43.67 -24.92
C HIS A 75 -5.46 -42.20 -25.29
N ARG A 76 -5.27 -41.27 -24.35
CA ARG A 76 -5.13 -39.87 -24.76
C ARG A 76 -3.65 -39.58 -25.06
N LYS A 77 -3.25 -39.77 -26.33
CA LYS A 77 -1.98 -39.22 -26.84
C LYS A 77 -1.91 -37.74 -26.41
N ASN A 78 -1.03 -37.47 -25.45
CA ASN A 78 -0.66 -36.08 -25.11
C ASN A 78 -0.17 -35.43 -26.39
N LYS A 79 -1.00 -34.64 -27.06
CA LYS A 79 -0.48 -33.52 -27.81
C LYS A 79 0.26 -32.66 -26.76
N ALA A 80 1.57 -32.70 -26.80
CA ALA A 80 2.40 -31.73 -26.07
C ALA A 80 1.87 -30.36 -26.45
N SER A 81 1.04 -29.75 -25.61
CA SER A 81 0.75 -28.35 -25.61
C SER A 81 2.13 -27.71 -25.53
N LYS A 82 2.54 -26.96 -26.55
CA LYS A 82 3.67 -26.06 -26.43
C LYS A 82 3.47 -25.30 -25.13
N ASN A 83 4.32 -25.55 -24.17
CA ASN A 83 4.29 -24.90 -22.86
C ASN A 83 4.67 -23.43 -23.10
N THR A 84 3.72 -22.63 -23.61
CA THR A 84 3.92 -21.20 -23.77
C THR A 84 3.88 -20.64 -22.39
N GLN A 85 5.05 -20.32 -21.88
CA GLN A 85 5.24 -19.60 -20.63
C GLN A 85 4.32 -18.35 -20.65
N LYS A 86 3.45 -18.22 -19.65
CA LYS A 86 2.57 -17.06 -19.55
C LYS A 86 3.38 -15.78 -19.42
N LYS A 87 2.83 -14.67 -19.83
CA LYS A 87 3.55 -13.40 -19.75
C LYS A 87 3.72 -12.94 -18.32
N ARG A 88 2.71 -13.18 -17.44
CA ARG A 88 2.68 -12.62 -16.10
C ARG A 88 2.12 -13.58 -15.06
N THR A 89 2.72 -13.57 -13.87
CA THR A 89 2.14 -14.15 -12.65
C THR A 89 1.93 -13.04 -11.63
N PHE A 90 0.67 -12.77 -11.32
CA PHE A 90 0.21 -11.78 -10.35
C PHE A 90 0.02 -12.47 -8.99
N MET A 91 0.83 -12.08 -8.03
CA MET A 91 0.92 -12.73 -6.71
C MET A 91 0.44 -11.76 -5.64
N VAL A 92 -0.59 -12.14 -4.88
CA VAL A 92 -1.12 -11.33 -3.78
C VAL A 92 -0.79 -12.02 -2.46
N TYR A 93 0.00 -11.35 -1.62
CA TYR A 93 0.30 -11.75 -0.25
C TYR A 93 -0.66 -11.03 0.68
N MET A 94 -1.75 -11.71 1.04
CA MET A 94 -2.88 -11.16 1.78
C MET A 94 -2.78 -11.53 3.26
N ALA A 95 -2.25 -10.62 4.06
CA ALA A 95 -2.14 -10.75 5.51
C ALA A 95 -3.43 -10.20 6.16
N ALA A 96 -4.43 -11.06 6.31
CA ALA A 96 -5.77 -10.69 6.77
C ALA A 96 -6.07 -11.17 8.20
N ASP A 97 -5.04 -11.53 8.98
CA ASP A 97 -5.19 -11.80 10.42
C ASP A 97 -5.17 -10.49 11.22
N ASN A 98 -6.10 -9.59 10.91
CA ASN A 98 -6.29 -8.29 11.53
C ASN A 98 -7.70 -7.73 11.24
N ASP A 99 -7.93 -6.45 11.51
CA ASP A 99 -9.18 -5.75 11.29
C ASP A 99 -9.57 -5.54 9.81
N LEU A 100 -8.62 -5.70 8.86
CA LEU A 100 -8.91 -5.68 7.40
C LEU A 100 -9.56 -6.98 6.91
N ARG A 101 -9.65 -8.01 7.75
CA ARG A 101 -10.25 -9.31 7.42
C ARG A 101 -11.58 -9.24 6.62
N PRO A 102 -12.52 -8.32 6.92
CA PRO A 102 -13.80 -8.26 6.19
C PRO A 102 -13.66 -7.98 4.69
N PHE A 103 -12.57 -7.38 4.26
CA PHE A 103 -12.35 -7.00 2.86
C PHE A 103 -11.70 -8.12 2.03
N ALA A 104 -11.00 -9.05 2.68
CA ALA A 104 -10.24 -10.10 2.00
C ALA A 104 -11.10 -10.97 1.06
N ALA A 105 -12.26 -11.43 1.52
CA ALA A 105 -13.18 -12.25 0.72
C ALA A 105 -13.67 -11.51 -0.54
N ARG A 106 -13.99 -10.23 -0.41
CA ARG A 106 -14.44 -9.38 -1.53
C ARG A 106 -13.32 -9.20 -2.55
N ASN A 107 -12.10 -8.91 -2.12
CA ASN A 107 -10.98 -8.76 -3.03
C ASN A 107 -10.65 -10.07 -3.78
N ILE A 108 -10.73 -11.21 -3.11
CA ILE A 108 -10.58 -12.53 -3.76
C ILE A 108 -11.71 -12.76 -4.78
N GLN A 109 -12.95 -12.40 -4.45
CA GLN A 109 -14.07 -12.49 -5.41
C GLN A 109 -13.88 -11.58 -6.62
N GLN A 110 -13.39 -10.35 -6.43
CA GLN A 110 -13.06 -9.44 -7.52
C GLN A 110 -11.99 -10.03 -8.44
N MET A 111 -10.95 -10.67 -7.87
CA MET A 111 -9.96 -11.40 -8.67
C MET A 111 -10.58 -12.56 -9.43
N ALA A 112 -11.49 -13.31 -8.81
CA ALA A 112 -12.19 -14.42 -9.46
C ALA A 112 -13.15 -13.96 -10.56
N ASN A 113 -13.70 -12.75 -10.47
CA ASN A 113 -14.50 -12.17 -11.56
C ASN A 113 -13.69 -11.98 -12.86
N ILE A 114 -12.37 -11.93 -12.77
CA ILE A 114 -11.47 -11.89 -13.94
C ILE A 114 -10.88 -13.28 -14.20
N GLY A 115 -10.25 -13.87 -13.18
CA GLY A 115 -9.60 -15.17 -13.22
C GLY A 115 -8.31 -15.21 -14.02
N SER A 116 -7.54 -16.26 -13.79
CA SER A 116 -6.37 -16.59 -14.63
C SER A 116 -6.78 -16.89 -16.07
N ASN A 117 -5.96 -16.47 -17.02
CA ASN A 117 -6.21 -16.63 -18.45
C ASN A 117 -4.89 -16.89 -19.19
N GLU A 118 -4.89 -16.76 -20.55
CA GLU A 118 -3.69 -16.94 -21.38
C GLU A 118 -2.60 -15.90 -21.11
N ASN A 119 -2.97 -14.70 -20.70
CA ASN A 119 -2.04 -13.58 -20.46
C ASN A 119 -1.45 -13.61 -19.06
N MET A 120 -2.22 -14.08 -18.06
CA MET A 120 -1.85 -13.93 -16.65
C MET A 120 -2.31 -15.13 -15.81
N THR A 121 -1.51 -15.47 -14.82
CA THR A 121 -1.92 -16.33 -13.69
C THR A 121 -2.10 -15.48 -12.44
N ILE A 122 -3.17 -15.73 -11.70
CA ILE A 122 -3.46 -15.04 -10.42
C ILE A 122 -3.34 -16.06 -9.29
N VAL A 123 -2.46 -15.78 -8.32
CA VAL A 123 -2.29 -16.60 -7.12
C VAL A 123 -2.36 -15.74 -5.87
N VAL A 124 -2.98 -16.31 -4.83
CA VAL A 124 -3.18 -15.61 -3.55
C VAL A 124 -2.66 -16.49 -2.42
N HIS A 125 -1.87 -15.89 -1.53
CA HIS A 125 -1.62 -16.36 -0.18
C HIS A 125 -2.57 -15.61 0.74
N LEU A 126 -3.43 -16.32 1.44
CA LEU A 126 -4.36 -15.76 2.42
C LEU A 126 -4.02 -16.29 3.80
N ASP A 127 -3.68 -15.41 4.71
CA ASP A 127 -3.57 -15.69 6.13
C ASP A 127 -4.65 -14.89 6.87
N ILE A 128 -5.57 -15.57 7.53
CA ILE A 128 -6.80 -14.96 8.03
C ILE A 128 -7.26 -15.53 9.36
N ARG A 129 -7.73 -14.66 10.25
CA ARG A 129 -8.39 -15.05 11.50
C ARG A 129 -9.82 -15.52 11.22
N ILE A 130 -10.18 -16.70 11.76
CA ILE A 130 -11.53 -17.25 11.67
C ILE A 130 -12.36 -16.82 12.88
N SER A 131 -11.87 -17.09 14.11
CA SER A 131 -12.58 -16.77 15.35
C SER A 131 -11.59 -16.76 16.53
N GLY A 132 -11.69 -15.82 17.46
CA GLY A 132 -10.78 -15.69 18.59
C GLY A 132 -9.32 -15.70 18.14
N ASN A 133 -8.49 -16.60 18.70
CA ASN A 133 -7.09 -16.78 18.28
C ASN A 133 -6.90 -17.89 17.23
N LYS A 134 -7.99 -18.34 16.59
CA LYS A 134 -7.94 -19.37 15.56
C LYS A 134 -7.80 -18.73 14.19
N LYS A 135 -6.69 -19.00 13.52
CA LYS A 135 -6.40 -18.53 12.16
C LYS A 135 -6.15 -19.69 11.20
N ILE A 136 -6.23 -19.43 9.93
CA ILE A 136 -5.85 -20.35 8.86
C ILE A 136 -5.01 -19.63 7.82
N THR A 137 -4.08 -20.38 7.22
CA THR A 137 -3.34 -19.92 6.04
C THR A 137 -3.70 -20.82 4.86
N ARG A 138 -3.92 -20.23 3.70
CA ARG A 138 -4.29 -20.96 2.47
C ARG A 138 -3.61 -20.34 1.25
N ARG A 139 -3.36 -21.17 0.24
CA ARG A 139 -2.89 -20.74 -1.08
C ARG A 139 -3.92 -21.08 -2.14
N TYR A 140 -4.23 -20.10 -2.97
CA TYR A 140 -5.26 -20.23 -4.00
C TYR A 140 -4.68 -19.96 -5.38
N LEU A 141 -5.14 -20.74 -6.36
CA LEU A 141 -5.15 -20.37 -7.76
C LEU A 141 -6.53 -19.78 -8.05
N ILE A 142 -6.55 -18.57 -8.62
CA ILE A 142 -7.80 -17.88 -8.94
C ILE A 142 -8.09 -18.08 -10.43
N GLU A 143 -9.15 -18.82 -10.71
CA GLU A 143 -9.68 -19.03 -12.04
C GLU A 143 -10.97 -18.20 -12.21
N LYS A 144 -11.44 -18.05 -13.47
CA LYS A 144 -12.69 -17.35 -13.75
C LYS A 144 -13.85 -17.97 -12.98
N ASP A 145 -14.47 -17.18 -12.11
CA ASP A 145 -15.58 -17.55 -11.22
C ASP A 145 -15.25 -18.73 -10.25
N GLN A 146 -13.96 -19.00 -10.02
CA GLN A 146 -13.51 -20.11 -9.16
C GLN A 146 -12.29 -19.72 -8.32
N VAL A 147 -12.32 -20.12 -7.04
CA VAL A 147 -11.21 -19.98 -6.10
C VAL A 147 -10.74 -21.38 -5.71
N ILE A 148 -9.61 -21.82 -6.24
CA ILE A 148 -9.12 -23.18 -6.10
C ILE A 148 -8.07 -23.24 -4.99
N HIS A 149 -8.40 -23.91 -3.88
CA HIS A 149 -7.44 -24.16 -2.81
C HIS A 149 -6.45 -25.25 -3.27
N ILE A 150 -5.17 -24.85 -3.40
CA ILE A 150 -4.16 -25.73 -4.02
C ILE A 150 -3.63 -26.79 -3.08
N ASP A 151 -3.57 -26.48 -1.77
CA ASP A 151 -2.96 -27.38 -0.80
C ASP A 151 -3.82 -27.54 0.48
N PRO A 152 -5.04 -28.12 0.33
CA PRO A 152 -6.02 -28.14 1.42
C PRO A 152 -5.61 -29.04 2.61
N TYR A 153 -4.64 -29.94 2.42
CA TYR A 153 -4.26 -30.95 3.41
C TYR A 153 -2.84 -30.81 3.95
N ASN A 154 -2.10 -29.77 3.57
CA ASN A 154 -0.75 -29.56 4.05
C ASN A 154 -0.77 -28.88 5.43
N PRO A 155 -0.46 -29.61 6.53
CA PRO A 155 -0.47 -29.04 7.86
C PRO A 155 0.57 -27.93 8.05
N LEU A 156 1.63 -27.89 7.22
CA LEU A 156 2.68 -26.86 7.31
C LEU A 156 2.21 -25.48 6.83
N THR A 157 1.11 -25.40 6.06
CA THR A 157 0.56 -24.14 5.58
C THR A 157 -0.66 -23.67 6.37
N GLN A 158 -1.08 -24.38 7.43
CA GLN A 158 -2.36 -24.10 8.08
C GLN A 158 -2.35 -22.91 9.03
N GLN A 159 -1.21 -22.55 9.59
CA GLN A 159 -1.09 -21.46 10.57
C GLN A 159 0.28 -20.77 10.43
N MET A 160 0.51 -20.11 9.30
CA MET A 160 1.75 -19.38 9.07
C MET A 160 1.65 -17.97 9.68
N ASP A 161 2.79 -17.39 9.98
CA ASP A 161 2.93 -16.02 10.47
C ASP A 161 3.22 -15.08 9.28
N SER A 162 2.29 -14.20 8.95
CA SER A 162 2.43 -13.25 7.85
C SER A 162 3.53 -12.21 8.08
N GLY A 163 3.88 -11.94 9.33
CA GLY A 163 4.99 -11.07 9.71
C GLY A 163 6.37 -11.75 9.65
N ASN A 164 6.42 -13.04 9.30
CA ASN A 164 7.67 -13.78 9.18
C ASN A 164 8.18 -13.75 7.72
N PRO A 165 9.42 -13.29 7.46
CA PRO A 165 10.02 -13.29 6.13
C PRO A 165 9.97 -14.67 5.43
N ALA A 166 10.12 -15.76 6.21
CA ALA A 166 10.08 -17.11 5.66
C ALA A 166 8.72 -17.47 5.05
N THR A 167 7.62 -16.91 5.55
CA THR A 167 6.28 -17.10 4.99
C THR A 167 6.17 -16.46 3.62
N LEU A 168 6.62 -15.21 3.47
CA LEU A 168 6.65 -14.51 2.18
C LEU A 168 7.56 -15.23 1.18
N ILE A 169 8.76 -15.64 1.61
CA ILE A 169 9.70 -16.40 0.77
C ILE A 169 9.05 -17.70 0.30
N SER A 170 8.43 -18.45 1.21
CA SER A 170 7.75 -19.72 0.89
C SER A 170 6.58 -19.55 -0.08
N PHE A 171 5.83 -18.45 0.02
CA PHE A 171 4.77 -18.13 -0.93
C PHE A 171 5.34 -17.83 -2.32
N CYS A 172 6.32 -16.96 -2.40
CA CYS A 172 6.95 -16.59 -3.68
C CYS A 172 7.65 -17.78 -4.33
N GLU A 173 8.39 -18.60 -3.56
CA GLU A 173 8.98 -19.84 -4.05
C GLU A 173 7.93 -20.76 -4.68
N TRP A 174 6.83 -20.98 -3.96
CA TRP A 174 5.72 -21.81 -4.45
C TRP A 174 5.10 -21.25 -5.74
N ALA A 175 4.82 -19.93 -5.75
CA ALA A 175 4.20 -19.29 -6.91
C ALA A 175 5.11 -19.34 -8.15
N ILE A 176 6.38 -18.97 -8.01
CA ILE A 176 7.35 -18.94 -9.10
C ILE A 176 7.59 -20.35 -9.68
N LYS A 177 7.72 -21.36 -8.82
CA LYS A 177 7.95 -22.74 -9.26
C LYS A 177 6.75 -23.37 -9.97
N ASN A 178 5.53 -23.10 -9.52
CA ASN A 178 4.34 -23.74 -10.06
C ASN A 178 3.69 -22.96 -11.20
N TYR A 179 3.92 -21.65 -11.27
CA TYR A 179 3.32 -20.75 -12.26
C TYR A 179 4.38 -19.89 -12.94
N PRO A 180 5.29 -20.51 -13.71
CA PRO A 180 6.38 -19.78 -14.36
C PRO A 180 5.84 -18.77 -15.39
N ALA A 181 6.41 -17.56 -15.34
CA ALA A 181 6.06 -16.46 -16.23
C ALA A 181 7.30 -15.66 -16.64
N SER A 182 7.15 -14.77 -17.62
CA SER A 182 8.21 -13.81 -18.00
C SER A 182 8.39 -12.74 -16.93
N ASP A 183 7.26 -12.24 -16.41
CA ASP A 183 7.19 -11.21 -15.39
C ASP A 183 6.42 -11.70 -14.16
N TYR A 184 6.82 -11.22 -13.02
CA TYR A 184 6.19 -11.47 -11.74
C TYR A 184 5.86 -10.16 -11.06
N ASP A 185 4.63 -10.03 -10.55
CA ASP A 185 4.24 -8.92 -9.69
C ASP A 185 3.91 -9.44 -8.29
N LEU A 186 4.34 -8.72 -7.28
CA LEU A 186 4.06 -9.01 -5.88
C LEU A 186 3.27 -7.87 -5.28
N ILE A 187 2.06 -8.15 -4.80
CA ILE A 187 1.21 -7.20 -4.09
C ILE A 187 1.18 -7.59 -2.62
N LEU A 188 1.58 -6.66 -1.77
CA LEU A 188 1.49 -6.76 -0.32
C LEU A 188 0.19 -6.09 0.13
N TRP A 189 -0.77 -6.90 0.55
CA TRP A 189 -2.10 -6.47 0.95
C TRP A 189 -2.24 -6.46 2.46
N ASN A 190 -2.26 -5.28 3.07
CA ASN A 190 -2.39 -5.08 4.52
C ASN A 190 -2.42 -3.58 4.88
N HIS A 191 -2.30 -3.27 6.20
CA HIS A 191 -1.84 -1.96 6.65
C HIS A 191 -0.41 -1.68 6.21
N GLY A 192 -0.05 -0.39 6.13
CA GLY A 192 1.29 0.10 5.89
C GLY A 192 1.57 1.35 6.71
N THR A 193 2.82 1.56 7.09
CA THR A 193 3.25 2.71 7.91
C THR A 193 4.38 3.52 7.25
N GLY A 194 4.65 3.25 5.97
CA GLY A 194 5.77 3.88 5.28
C GLY A 194 7.12 3.46 5.87
N ILE A 195 8.00 4.42 6.04
CA ILE A 195 9.35 4.16 6.57
C ILE A 195 9.37 4.02 8.09
N LEU A 196 8.41 4.59 8.80
CA LEU A 196 8.39 4.53 10.26
C LEU A 196 7.83 3.20 10.75
N GLU A 197 8.35 2.74 11.86
CA GLU A 197 7.91 1.55 12.58
C GLU A 197 7.45 1.98 13.99
N PRO A 198 6.21 2.45 14.17
CA PRO A 198 5.74 2.99 15.44
C PRO A 198 5.68 1.91 16.54
N PRO A 199 6.09 2.21 17.76
CA PRO A 199 6.26 1.21 18.83
C PRO A 199 4.97 0.75 19.49
N HIS A 200 3.91 1.57 19.49
CA HIS A 200 2.68 1.28 20.28
C HIS A 200 1.44 1.89 19.64
N GLY A 201 0.25 1.28 19.86
CA GLY A 201 -0.93 1.90 19.40
C GLY A 201 -2.31 1.32 19.75
N LYS A 202 -3.36 2.08 19.49
CA LYS A 202 -4.78 1.75 19.65
C LYS A 202 -5.33 0.98 18.44
N ILE A 203 -6.20 -0.04 18.65
CA ILE A 203 -6.93 -0.66 17.55
C ILE A 203 -7.89 0.37 16.97
N ILE A 204 -7.65 0.81 15.74
CA ILE A 204 -8.65 1.54 14.96
C ILE A 204 -9.16 0.62 13.88
N ASN A 205 -10.46 0.53 13.82
CA ASN A 205 -11.13 -0.03 12.68
C ASN A 205 -10.87 0.90 11.47
N PRO A 206 -10.34 0.43 10.33
CA PRO A 206 -10.11 1.25 9.13
C PRO A 206 -11.36 2.01 8.69
N MET A 207 -12.54 1.52 9.05
CA MET A 207 -13.82 2.18 8.78
C MET A 207 -14.04 3.42 9.65
N ASP A 208 -13.34 3.56 10.78
CA ASP A 208 -13.46 4.72 11.65
C ASP A 208 -12.55 5.89 11.21
N LEU A 209 -11.60 5.64 10.30
CA LEU A 209 -10.73 6.67 9.73
C LEU A 209 -11.47 7.60 8.75
N PHE A 210 -12.55 7.13 8.15
CA PHE A 210 -13.32 7.89 7.18
C PHE A 210 -14.73 8.16 7.69
N VAL A 211 -15.16 9.42 7.63
CA VAL A 211 -16.47 9.89 8.08
C VAL A 211 -17.29 10.35 6.89
N PHE A 212 -18.57 9.93 6.83
CA PHE A 212 -19.47 10.38 5.78
C PHE A 212 -19.80 11.87 5.95
N ASN A 213 -19.56 12.66 4.92
CA ASN A 213 -19.89 14.06 4.83
C ASN A 213 -21.22 14.24 4.06
N PRO A 214 -22.33 14.60 4.76
CA PRO A 214 -23.63 14.73 4.12
C PRO A 214 -23.73 15.89 3.12
N SER A 215 -22.84 16.89 3.21
CA SER A 215 -22.84 18.03 2.29
C SER A 215 -22.23 17.70 0.94
N THR A 216 -21.22 16.82 0.92
CA THR A 216 -20.52 16.40 -0.31
C THR A 216 -20.96 15.03 -0.82
N HIS A 217 -21.72 14.26 -0.02
CA HIS A 217 -22.07 12.86 -0.22
C HIS A 217 -20.83 11.96 -0.43
N ARG A 218 -19.73 12.28 0.26
CA ARG A 218 -18.44 11.59 0.19
C ARG A 218 -17.94 11.18 1.58
N LEU A 219 -16.94 10.33 1.59
CA LEU A 219 -16.16 10.00 2.78
C LEU A 219 -15.00 10.97 2.89
N ASP A 220 -14.87 11.66 4.02
CA ASP A 220 -13.72 12.50 4.36
C ASP A 220 -12.85 11.78 5.38
N LEU A 221 -11.52 11.89 5.25
CA LEU A 221 -10.58 11.35 6.21
C LEU A 221 -10.67 12.15 7.53
N ASP A 222 -10.93 11.46 8.64
CA ASP A 222 -11.00 12.04 9.98
C ASP A 222 -9.59 12.27 10.55
N ARG A 223 -8.99 13.39 10.21
CA ARG A 223 -7.65 13.79 10.66
C ARG A 223 -7.54 14.08 12.17
N SER A 224 -8.64 13.96 12.93
CA SER A 224 -8.60 14.01 14.40
C SER A 224 -8.17 12.68 15.02
N ILE A 225 -8.20 11.63 14.22
CA ILE A 225 -7.75 10.29 14.56
C ILE A 225 -6.50 10.04 13.72
N GLY A 226 -5.31 10.43 14.20
CA GLY A 226 -4.08 10.12 13.49
C GLY A 226 -3.95 8.61 13.27
N PHE A 227 -3.81 8.16 12.01
CA PHE A 227 -3.68 6.74 11.67
C PHE A 227 -2.50 6.09 12.41
N MET A 228 -1.35 6.78 12.46
CA MET A 228 -0.17 6.29 13.18
C MET A 228 -0.39 6.23 14.71
N ASP A 229 -1.09 7.22 15.27
CA ASP A 229 -1.47 7.22 16.69
C ASP A 229 -2.45 6.09 16.99
N ALA A 230 -3.33 5.87 16.08
CA ALA A 230 -4.33 4.85 16.13
C ALA A 230 -3.77 3.44 16.07
N ILE A 231 -2.93 3.21 15.10
CA ILE A 231 -2.15 1.98 14.94
C ILE A 231 -1.21 1.80 16.12
N SER A 232 -0.65 2.88 16.67
CA SER A 232 0.29 2.82 17.78
C SER A 232 -0.31 2.41 19.15
N CYS A 233 -1.60 2.25 19.35
CA CYS A 233 -2.25 1.79 20.60
C CYS A 233 -2.51 0.27 20.74
N LEU A 234 -2.11 -0.58 19.79
CA LEU A 234 -2.12 -2.05 19.93
C LEU A 234 -0.84 -2.52 20.60
N GLU A 235 -0.90 -3.49 21.47
CA GLU A 235 0.17 -4.05 22.31
C GLU A 235 1.65 -3.79 21.94
N PRO A 236 2.62 -3.83 22.86
CA PRO A 236 3.98 -3.25 22.72
C PRO A 236 4.86 -4.01 21.73
N ARG A 237 4.58 -3.95 20.42
CA ARG A 237 5.38 -4.56 19.36
C ARG A 237 5.46 -3.64 18.15
N GLN A 238 6.66 -3.54 17.59
CA GLN A 238 7.02 -2.72 16.41
C GLN A 238 6.22 -3.10 15.16
N ARG A 239 5.98 -2.17 14.20
CA ARG A 239 5.09 -2.36 13.05
C ARG A 239 5.69 -1.85 11.75
N GLY A 240 5.39 -2.53 10.66
CA GLY A 240 5.72 -2.24 9.27
C GLY A 240 4.57 -2.60 8.35
N VAL A 241 4.70 -3.62 7.51
CA VAL A 241 3.65 -4.13 6.61
C VAL A 241 3.33 -5.60 6.93
N CYS A 242 2.17 -6.09 6.50
CA CYS A 242 1.76 -7.49 6.67
C CYS A 242 1.65 -7.92 8.14
N TRP A 243 0.81 -7.25 8.90
CA TRP A 243 0.58 -7.50 10.31
C TRP A 243 -0.24 -8.77 10.54
N ASP A 244 0.14 -9.47 11.59
CA ASP A 244 -0.46 -10.71 12.04
C ASP A 244 -0.78 -10.54 13.53
N ASP A 245 -2.04 -10.28 13.84
CA ASP A 245 -2.49 -9.99 15.20
C ASP A 245 -2.38 -11.21 16.12
N THR A 246 -2.58 -12.44 15.60
CA THR A 246 -2.47 -13.67 16.39
C THR A 246 -1.04 -13.90 16.87
N THR A 247 -0.04 -13.67 16.03
CA THR A 247 1.37 -13.81 16.42
C THR A 247 1.94 -12.52 16.99
N GLY A 248 1.28 -11.38 16.77
CA GLY A 248 1.76 -10.04 17.10
C GLY A 248 3.01 -9.67 16.33
N ASN A 249 3.20 -10.22 15.12
CA ASN A 249 4.37 -10.02 14.27
C ASN A 249 4.00 -9.21 13.03
N TYR A 250 5.03 -8.75 12.29
CA TYR A 250 4.88 -7.95 11.07
C TYR A 250 6.18 -8.02 10.25
N LEU A 251 6.10 -7.68 8.98
CA LEU A 251 7.28 -7.46 8.14
C LEU A 251 7.78 -6.02 8.35
N SER A 252 8.85 -5.86 9.13
CA SER A 252 9.60 -4.60 9.15
C SER A 252 10.23 -4.33 7.77
N ASN A 253 10.59 -3.09 7.49
CA ASN A 253 11.26 -2.75 6.22
C ASN A 253 12.53 -3.61 6.02
N ARG A 254 13.29 -3.88 7.08
CA ARG A 254 14.47 -4.75 7.04
C ARG A 254 14.13 -6.23 6.79
N LYS A 255 13.05 -6.75 7.41
CA LYS A 255 12.58 -8.13 7.16
C LYS A 255 12.09 -8.28 5.72
N LEU A 256 11.37 -7.28 5.20
CA LEU A 256 10.92 -7.24 3.82
C LEU A 256 12.10 -7.21 2.85
N GLU A 257 13.09 -6.33 3.06
CA GLU A 257 14.31 -6.28 2.26
C GLU A 257 15.01 -7.64 2.22
N THR A 258 15.18 -8.30 3.38
CA THR A 258 15.79 -9.63 3.49
C THR A 258 15.01 -10.68 2.70
N ALA A 259 13.69 -10.68 2.80
CA ALA A 259 12.85 -11.63 2.04
C ALA A 259 12.97 -11.41 0.53
N LEU A 260 12.90 -10.17 0.08
CA LEU A 260 12.99 -9.81 -1.33
C LEU A 260 14.36 -10.16 -1.93
N ASP A 261 15.44 -9.96 -1.16
CA ASP A 261 16.78 -10.35 -1.59
C ASP A 261 16.88 -11.85 -1.87
N ILE A 262 16.42 -12.68 -0.91
CA ILE A 262 16.40 -14.13 -1.06
C ILE A 262 15.52 -14.55 -2.25
N ILE A 263 14.34 -13.94 -2.40
CA ILE A 263 13.42 -14.26 -3.50
C ILE A 263 14.04 -13.95 -4.84
N CYS A 264 14.57 -12.74 -5.01
CA CYS A 264 15.18 -12.32 -6.27
C CYS A 264 16.42 -13.14 -6.62
N GLN A 265 17.32 -13.38 -5.67
CA GLN A 265 18.54 -14.14 -5.93
C GLN A 265 18.27 -15.63 -6.19
N LYS A 266 17.45 -16.26 -5.35
CA LYS A 266 17.30 -17.72 -5.37
C LYS A 266 16.21 -18.21 -6.33
N TYR A 267 15.12 -17.46 -6.49
CA TYR A 267 13.97 -17.94 -7.25
C TYR A 267 13.71 -17.19 -8.55
N LEU A 268 14.13 -15.91 -8.64
CA LEU A 268 14.06 -15.13 -9.87
C LEU A 268 15.40 -15.09 -10.64
N ASN A 269 16.42 -15.85 -10.18
CA ASN A 269 17.74 -15.91 -10.82
C ASN A 269 18.39 -14.50 -10.99
N GLY A 270 18.30 -13.67 -9.96
CA GLY A 270 18.80 -12.30 -9.96
C GLY A 270 17.92 -11.28 -10.69
N LYS A 271 16.80 -11.69 -11.26
CA LYS A 271 15.84 -10.76 -11.89
C LYS A 271 15.01 -10.04 -10.83
N LYS A 272 14.52 -8.86 -11.21
CA LYS A 272 13.58 -8.08 -10.41
C LYS A 272 12.14 -8.49 -10.68
N PHE A 273 11.26 -8.23 -9.72
CA PHE A 273 9.82 -8.17 -9.98
C PHE A 273 9.53 -7.08 -11.01
N GLY A 274 8.48 -7.25 -11.80
CA GLY A 274 7.93 -6.18 -12.63
C GLY A 274 7.39 -5.08 -11.73
N ILE A 275 6.43 -5.45 -10.88
CA ILE A 275 5.82 -4.54 -9.91
C ILE A 275 5.95 -5.12 -8.51
N ILE A 276 6.36 -4.29 -7.54
CA ILE A 276 6.03 -4.49 -6.13
C ILE A 276 4.98 -3.44 -5.80
N GLY A 277 3.77 -3.90 -5.48
CA GLY A 277 2.62 -3.08 -5.14
C GLY A 277 2.31 -3.17 -3.64
N PHE A 278 2.00 -2.05 -3.06
CA PHE A 278 1.51 -1.94 -1.69
C PHE A 278 0.03 -1.52 -1.76
N ASP A 279 -0.87 -2.50 -1.59
CA ASP A 279 -2.28 -2.24 -1.28
C ASP A 279 -2.34 -1.98 0.23
N ALA A 280 -1.80 -0.83 0.62
CA ALA A 280 -1.46 -0.47 1.98
C ALA A 280 -1.15 1.03 2.12
N CYS A 281 -1.48 1.62 3.28
CA CYS A 281 -1.31 3.04 3.58
C CYS A 281 0.15 3.50 3.56
N LEU A 282 0.41 4.75 3.15
CA LEU A 282 1.64 5.51 3.39
C LEU A 282 2.93 4.94 2.77
N MET A 283 2.84 3.97 1.82
CA MET A 283 4.02 3.27 1.32
C MET A 283 4.74 3.99 0.17
N SER A 284 4.14 5.04 -0.44
CA SER A 284 4.78 5.75 -1.55
C SER A 284 5.78 6.81 -1.08
N MET A 285 6.94 6.34 -0.59
CA MET A 285 8.00 7.17 -0.05
C MET A 285 9.34 6.91 -0.75
N ILE A 286 10.18 7.94 -0.81
CA ILE A 286 11.55 7.80 -1.36
C ILE A 286 12.38 6.80 -0.57
N GLU A 287 12.22 6.77 0.75
CA GLU A 287 12.93 5.85 1.63
C GLU A 287 12.52 4.39 1.35
N VAL A 288 11.23 4.14 1.10
CA VAL A 288 10.73 2.81 0.71
C VAL A 288 11.28 2.44 -0.67
N GLY A 289 11.17 3.34 -1.65
CA GLY A 289 11.74 3.16 -2.98
C GLY A 289 13.24 2.87 -2.96
N SER A 290 13.97 3.47 -2.03
CA SER A 290 15.42 3.31 -1.88
C SER A 290 15.85 1.87 -1.59
N PHE A 291 15.12 1.10 -0.79
CA PHE A 291 15.46 -0.31 -0.59
C PHE A 291 14.77 -1.24 -1.60
N ILE A 292 13.56 -0.89 -2.08
CA ILE A 292 12.81 -1.68 -3.06
C ILE A 292 13.48 -1.68 -4.46
N LYS A 293 14.20 -0.63 -4.82
CA LYS A 293 14.83 -0.47 -6.17
C LYS A 293 15.69 -1.62 -6.64
N LYS A 294 16.24 -2.40 -5.71
CA LYS A 294 17.04 -3.58 -6.05
C LYS A 294 16.19 -4.75 -6.53
N TYR A 295 14.89 -4.76 -6.16
CA TYR A 295 14.02 -5.93 -6.25
C TYR A 295 12.84 -5.75 -7.20
N ALA A 296 12.50 -4.52 -7.58
CA ALA A 296 11.41 -4.23 -8.52
C ALA A 296 11.83 -3.23 -9.61
N GLN A 297 11.13 -3.26 -10.74
CA GLN A 297 11.24 -2.23 -11.78
C GLN A 297 10.36 -1.03 -11.42
N ILE A 298 9.16 -1.29 -10.89
CA ILE A 298 8.17 -0.28 -10.51
C ILE A 298 7.66 -0.58 -9.11
N MET A 299 7.50 0.47 -8.31
CA MET A 299 6.77 0.48 -7.04
C MET A 299 5.43 1.15 -7.26
N VAL A 300 4.35 0.54 -6.75
CA VAL A 300 3.01 1.14 -6.70
C VAL A 300 2.57 1.26 -5.25
N GLY A 301 2.14 2.44 -4.82
CA GLY A 301 1.71 2.68 -3.44
C GLY A 301 1.07 4.05 -3.26
N SER A 302 0.51 4.29 -2.09
CA SER A 302 -0.13 5.53 -1.70
C SER A 302 0.77 6.36 -0.78
N GLU A 303 0.75 7.69 -0.94
CA GLU A 303 1.36 8.62 0.00
C GLU A 303 0.45 8.85 1.23
N GLU A 304 -0.86 8.65 1.06
CA GLU A 304 -1.90 8.83 2.08
C GLU A 304 -2.41 7.48 2.59
N VAL A 305 -3.24 7.47 3.63
CA VAL A 305 -3.98 6.29 4.03
C VAL A 305 -4.93 5.84 2.94
N GLU A 306 -5.08 4.53 2.79
CA GLU A 306 -6.03 3.93 1.87
C GLU A 306 -7.31 3.52 2.61
N LEU A 307 -8.45 3.57 1.91
CA LEU A 307 -9.68 3.00 2.44
C LEU A 307 -9.51 1.48 2.57
N GLY A 308 -10.05 0.89 3.64
CA GLY A 308 -9.89 -0.54 3.93
C GLY A 308 -10.37 -1.50 2.82
N MET A 309 -11.14 -1.02 1.83
CA MET A 309 -11.50 -1.79 0.64
C MET A 309 -10.32 -2.08 -0.28
N GLY A 310 -9.22 -1.32 -0.17
CA GLY A 310 -8.03 -1.47 -0.99
C GLY A 310 -8.26 -1.29 -2.49
N TRP A 311 -7.47 -1.97 -3.29
CA TRP A 311 -7.59 -1.92 -4.74
C TRP A 311 -8.84 -2.68 -5.24
N LYS A 312 -9.51 -2.15 -6.25
CA LYS A 312 -10.63 -2.82 -6.91
C LYS A 312 -10.08 -3.80 -7.95
N TYR A 313 -9.80 -5.04 -7.52
CA TYR A 313 -9.05 -6.03 -8.32
C TYR A 313 -9.70 -6.43 -9.64
N ASP A 314 -11.02 -6.40 -9.76
CA ASP A 314 -11.70 -6.62 -11.03
C ASP A 314 -11.40 -5.50 -12.04
N GLU A 315 -11.32 -4.24 -11.60
CA GLU A 315 -10.89 -3.12 -12.45
C GLU A 315 -9.39 -3.16 -12.76
N VAL A 316 -8.57 -3.50 -11.75
CA VAL A 316 -7.11 -3.60 -11.89
C VAL A 316 -6.72 -4.67 -12.91
N LEU A 317 -7.37 -5.82 -12.89
CA LEU A 317 -7.01 -6.99 -13.69
C LEU A 317 -7.76 -7.05 -15.03
N PHE A 318 -8.78 -6.21 -15.22
CA PHE A 318 -9.63 -6.23 -16.41
C PHE A 318 -8.89 -6.18 -17.76
N PRO A 319 -7.82 -5.39 -17.97
CA PRO A 319 -7.13 -5.34 -19.26
C PRO A 319 -6.62 -6.70 -19.73
N PHE A 320 -6.18 -7.56 -18.80
CA PHE A 320 -5.65 -8.88 -19.14
C PHE A 320 -6.70 -9.85 -19.70
N THR A 321 -7.97 -9.51 -19.65
CA THR A 321 -9.02 -10.26 -20.35
C THR A 321 -8.98 -10.06 -21.87
N LYS A 322 -8.29 -9.02 -22.35
CA LYS A 322 -8.22 -8.64 -23.76
C LYS A 322 -6.81 -8.74 -24.29
N GLU A 323 -5.85 -8.18 -23.57
CA GLU A 323 -4.46 -8.06 -24.02
C GLU A 323 -3.50 -8.15 -22.84
N SER A 324 -2.22 -8.30 -23.14
CA SER A 324 -1.18 -8.26 -22.12
C SER A 324 -0.53 -6.88 -22.11
N LEU A 325 -0.53 -6.22 -20.96
CA LEU A 325 0.19 -4.97 -20.75
C LEU A 325 1.66 -5.26 -20.39
N ASP A 326 2.55 -4.35 -20.79
CA ASP A 326 3.91 -4.31 -20.22
C ASP A 326 3.87 -3.81 -18.77
N THR A 327 5.01 -3.82 -18.10
CA THR A 327 5.09 -3.47 -16.68
C THR A 327 4.71 -2.01 -16.40
N VAL A 328 5.12 -1.07 -17.26
CA VAL A 328 4.79 0.36 -17.10
C VAL A 328 3.30 0.57 -17.38
N GLY A 329 2.78 0.04 -18.49
CA GLY A 329 1.37 0.16 -18.84
C GLY A 329 0.45 -0.44 -17.78
N PHE A 330 0.85 -1.57 -17.18
CA PHE A 330 0.07 -2.17 -16.09
C PHE A 330 0.09 -1.31 -14.82
N ALA A 331 1.26 -0.79 -14.41
CA ALA A 331 1.36 0.09 -13.27
C ALA A 331 0.53 1.38 -13.45
N CYS A 332 0.58 2.00 -14.64
CA CYS A 332 -0.28 3.15 -14.98
C CYS A 332 -1.77 2.78 -14.92
N HIS A 333 -2.12 1.57 -15.38
CA HIS A 333 -3.51 1.10 -15.32
C HIS A 333 -4.00 0.90 -13.89
N ILE A 334 -3.17 0.36 -12.98
CA ILE A 334 -3.51 0.23 -11.55
C ILE A 334 -3.88 1.60 -10.97
N VAL A 335 -3.04 2.62 -11.20
CA VAL A 335 -3.29 4.00 -10.73
C VAL A 335 -4.58 4.57 -11.32
N ALA A 336 -4.82 4.36 -12.61
CA ALA A 336 -6.04 4.82 -13.27
C ALA A 336 -7.29 4.09 -12.75
N ALA A 337 -7.21 2.78 -12.47
CA ALA A 337 -8.31 2.00 -11.90
C ALA A 337 -8.64 2.47 -10.47
N TYR A 338 -7.62 2.77 -9.68
CA TYR A 338 -7.78 3.33 -8.34
C TYR A 338 -8.49 4.68 -8.39
N ASN A 339 -8.07 5.58 -9.29
CA ASN A 339 -8.74 6.86 -9.51
C ASN A 339 -10.23 6.69 -9.86
N ARG A 340 -10.54 5.83 -10.84
CA ARG A 340 -11.95 5.56 -11.22
C ARG A 340 -12.77 5.07 -10.04
N THR A 341 -12.18 4.26 -9.17
CA THR A 341 -12.85 3.73 -7.98
C THR A 341 -13.12 4.83 -6.95
N TYR A 342 -12.12 5.66 -6.64
CA TYR A 342 -12.18 6.52 -5.46
C TYR A 342 -12.58 7.96 -5.71
N GLN A 343 -12.49 8.48 -6.94
CA GLN A 343 -12.81 9.88 -7.27
C GLN A 343 -14.25 10.30 -6.92
N SER A 344 -15.19 9.34 -6.84
CA SER A 344 -16.57 9.59 -6.44
C SER A 344 -16.85 9.29 -4.96
N ILE A 345 -15.93 8.59 -4.28
CA ILE A 345 -16.10 8.11 -2.91
C ILE A 345 -15.49 9.08 -1.89
N THR A 346 -14.27 9.56 -2.16
CA THR A 346 -13.55 10.46 -1.24
C THR A 346 -12.77 11.54 -1.99
N ASN A 347 -12.41 12.61 -1.28
CA ASN A 347 -11.46 13.62 -1.75
C ASN A 347 -10.05 13.40 -1.17
N ASP A 348 -9.89 12.42 -0.26
CA ASP A 348 -8.67 12.11 0.46
C ASP A 348 -8.15 10.73 0.00
N TYR A 349 -7.45 10.69 -1.12
CA TYR A 349 -6.79 9.51 -1.65
C TYR A 349 -5.61 9.90 -2.51
N THR A 350 -4.62 9.03 -2.56
CA THR A 350 -3.51 9.08 -3.52
C THR A 350 -3.18 7.66 -3.98
N LEU A 351 -2.64 7.51 -5.17
CA LEU A 351 -1.90 6.34 -5.61
C LEU A 351 -0.91 6.75 -6.68
N SER A 352 0.29 6.23 -6.62
CA SER A 352 1.32 6.49 -7.63
C SER A 352 2.05 5.24 -8.06
N ALA A 353 2.60 5.29 -9.28
CA ALA A 353 3.51 4.29 -9.80
C ALA A 353 4.88 4.96 -10.06
N ILE A 354 5.90 4.45 -9.43
CA ILE A 354 7.26 5.02 -9.43
C ILE A 354 8.20 4.06 -10.14
N SER A 355 8.83 4.53 -11.22
CA SER A 355 9.93 3.81 -11.87
C SER A 355 11.18 3.83 -10.98
N LEU A 356 11.66 2.65 -10.62
CA LEU A 356 12.81 2.50 -9.74
C LEU A 356 14.16 2.44 -10.49
N ASN A 357 14.13 2.40 -11.82
CA ASN A 357 15.32 2.19 -12.63
C ASN A 357 16.34 3.35 -12.57
N SER A 358 15.91 4.53 -12.19
CA SER A 358 16.77 5.72 -12.08
C SER A 358 16.54 6.49 -10.78
N ILE A 359 15.96 5.86 -9.77
CA ILE A 359 15.65 6.50 -8.48
C ILE A 359 16.93 6.99 -7.77
N GLU A 360 18.09 6.37 -8.06
CA GLU A 360 19.37 6.83 -7.52
C GLU A 360 19.76 8.24 -7.97
N LEU A 361 19.23 8.72 -9.10
CA LEU A 361 19.44 10.12 -9.51
C LEU A 361 18.71 11.07 -8.58
N LEU A 362 17.50 10.71 -8.16
CA LEU A 362 16.74 11.50 -7.18
C LEU A 362 17.38 11.42 -5.79
N GLU A 363 17.84 10.25 -5.36
CA GLU A 363 18.57 10.11 -4.09
C GLU A 363 19.82 10.99 -4.04
N LYS A 364 20.62 11.02 -5.12
CA LYS A 364 21.79 11.90 -5.23
C LYS A 364 21.41 13.38 -5.24
N ASN A 365 20.28 13.72 -5.87
CA ASN A 365 19.76 15.09 -5.85
C ASN A 365 19.35 15.49 -4.43
N ILE A 366 18.62 14.64 -3.71
CA ILE A 366 18.24 14.86 -2.31
C ILE A 366 19.49 15.05 -1.42
N ASP A 367 20.51 14.19 -1.60
CA ASP A 367 21.78 14.29 -0.87
C ASP A 367 22.49 15.63 -1.10
N HIS A 368 22.56 16.10 -2.36
CA HIS A 368 23.11 17.41 -2.70
C HIS A 368 22.33 18.54 -2.04
N ILE A 369 21.00 18.53 -2.16
CA ILE A 369 20.14 19.55 -1.54
C ILE A 369 20.32 19.53 -0.02
N ALA A 370 20.35 18.34 0.60
CA ALA A 370 20.55 18.20 2.04
C ALA A 370 21.90 18.85 2.49
N LYS A 371 22.98 18.57 1.78
CA LYS A 371 24.31 19.16 2.07
C LYS A 371 24.30 20.69 1.97
N LEU A 372 23.69 21.24 0.92
CA LEU A 372 23.58 22.69 0.75
C LEU A 372 22.70 23.33 1.84
N LEU A 373 21.63 22.66 2.24
CA LEU A 373 20.77 23.13 3.34
C LEU A 373 21.49 23.07 4.70
N ILE A 374 22.29 22.02 4.95
CA ILE A 374 23.13 21.93 6.15
C ILE A 374 24.11 23.10 6.18
N GLU A 375 24.85 23.33 5.09
CA GLU A 375 25.77 24.49 4.99
C GLU A 375 25.05 25.81 5.26
N GLY A 376 23.85 25.98 4.69
CA GLY A 376 23.03 27.19 4.93
C GLY A 376 22.58 27.31 6.38
N LEU A 377 22.20 26.22 7.04
CA LEU A 377 21.83 26.21 8.46
C LEU A 377 23.04 26.49 9.37
N GLU A 378 24.24 26.08 9.01
CA GLU A 378 25.47 26.33 9.78
C GLU A 378 25.95 27.78 9.63
N LYS A 379 25.91 28.33 8.42
CA LYS A 379 26.46 29.65 8.12
C LYS A 379 25.45 30.81 8.24
N GLN A 380 24.18 30.55 7.93
CA GLN A 380 23.12 31.56 7.82
C GLN A 380 21.78 31.05 8.38
N ARG A 381 21.80 30.49 9.61
CA ARG A 381 20.62 29.85 10.24
C ARG A 381 19.42 30.78 10.34
N MET A 382 19.63 32.07 10.69
CA MET A 382 18.55 33.04 10.84
C MET A 382 17.74 33.27 9.56
N THR A 383 18.33 32.97 8.40
CA THR A 383 17.66 33.03 7.09
C THR A 383 17.20 31.68 6.61
N MET A 384 18.06 30.66 6.71
CA MET A 384 17.78 29.33 6.13
C MET A 384 16.71 28.56 6.92
N TYR A 385 16.75 28.61 8.26
CA TYR A 385 15.78 27.90 9.08
C TYR A 385 14.32 28.34 8.80
N PRO A 386 14.00 29.67 8.80
CA PRO A 386 12.66 30.13 8.43
C PRO A 386 12.26 29.74 7.01
N ALA A 387 13.18 29.80 6.04
CA ALA A 387 12.91 29.42 4.66
C ALA A 387 12.51 27.94 4.54
N ILE A 388 13.23 27.04 5.21
CA ILE A 388 12.90 25.60 5.25
C ILE A 388 11.56 25.40 5.97
N LYS A 389 11.38 26.00 7.16
CA LYS A 389 10.18 25.86 7.99
C LYS A 389 8.93 26.28 7.25
N GLU A 390 8.97 27.43 6.57
CA GLU A 390 7.83 27.92 5.78
C GLU A 390 7.54 27.03 4.58
N SER A 391 8.57 26.44 3.96
CA SER A 391 8.42 25.57 2.78
C SER A 391 7.70 24.27 3.09
N LYS A 392 7.77 23.80 4.34
CA LYS A 392 7.06 22.61 4.83
C LYS A 392 5.89 22.94 5.76
N ASN A 393 5.46 24.19 5.81
CA ASN A 393 4.29 24.61 6.58
C ASN A 393 3.04 23.86 6.10
N ARG A 394 2.26 23.29 7.02
CA ARG A 394 1.06 22.50 6.72
C ARG A 394 0.00 23.21 5.89
N LEU A 395 -0.04 24.54 5.92
CA LEU A 395 -0.97 25.32 5.11
C LEU A 395 -0.49 25.49 3.66
N LEU A 396 0.80 25.28 3.40
CA LEU A 396 1.45 25.54 2.11
C LEU A 396 2.01 24.29 1.44
N CYS A 397 2.34 23.27 2.21
CA CYS A 397 2.89 22.01 1.72
C CYS A 397 1.90 20.86 1.97
N THR A 398 1.83 19.90 1.06
CA THR A 398 1.02 18.70 1.24
C THR A 398 1.65 17.82 2.33
N HIS A 399 0.89 17.57 3.37
CA HIS A 399 1.15 16.60 4.42
C HIS A 399 0.10 15.51 4.33
N PHE A 400 0.48 14.32 4.76
CA PHE A 400 -0.41 13.18 4.78
C PHE A 400 -0.94 12.94 6.20
N ASP A 401 -1.68 11.87 6.41
CA ASP A 401 -2.23 11.54 7.73
C ASP A 401 -1.13 11.39 8.79
N GLU A 402 0.01 10.76 8.44
CA GLU A 402 1.23 10.91 9.23
C GLU A 402 1.84 12.27 8.95
N PRO A 403 1.74 13.22 9.91
CA PRO A 403 2.08 14.61 9.65
C PRO A 403 3.56 14.90 9.44
N THR A 404 4.42 13.92 9.69
CA THR A 404 5.85 14.00 9.39
C THR A 404 6.19 13.55 7.96
N TYR A 405 5.21 13.04 7.21
CA TYR A 405 5.35 12.70 5.80
C TYR A 405 4.83 13.86 4.95
N ILE A 406 5.69 14.37 4.07
CA ILE A 406 5.37 15.47 3.18
C ILE A 406 5.63 15.06 1.72
N ASP A 407 4.86 15.62 0.79
CA ASP A 407 5.15 15.50 -0.63
C ASP A 407 6.47 16.17 -0.99
N LEU A 408 7.41 15.43 -1.56
CA LEU A 408 8.76 15.89 -1.85
C LEU A 408 8.79 16.97 -2.94
N HIS A 409 7.98 16.80 -3.99
CA HIS A 409 7.91 17.76 -5.09
C HIS A 409 7.32 19.10 -4.63
N HIS A 410 6.22 19.05 -3.86
CA HIS A 410 5.59 20.27 -3.32
C HIS A 410 6.53 21.00 -2.36
N PHE A 411 7.25 20.26 -1.50
CA PHE A 411 8.30 20.83 -0.66
C PHE A 411 9.38 21.55 -1.49
N TYR A 412 9.88 20.93 -2.56
CA TYR A 412 10.90 21.51 -3.43
C TYR A 412 10.42 22.80 -4.08
N ARG A 413 9.21 22.82 -4.60
CA ARG A 413 8.60 24.02 -5.20
C ARG A 413 8.45 25.16 -4.19
N ASN A 414 7.99 24.84 -2.99
CA ASN A 414 7.85 25.84 -1.93
C ASN A 414 9.20 26.39 -1.50
N LEU A 415 10.19 25.54 -1.34
CA LEU A 415 11.55 25.96 -0.97
C LEU A 415 12.18 26.86 -2.06
N SER A 416 12.05 26.46 -3.33
CA SER A 416 12.48 27.29 -4.47
C SER A 416 11.80 28.68 -4.44
N SER A 417 10.49 28.71 -4.22
CA SER A 417 9.73 29.96 -4.12
C SER A 417 10.21 30.84 -2.96
N ASN A 418 10.45 30.27 -1.78
CA ASN A 418 10.90 31.02 -0.61
C ASN A 418 12.35 31.52 -0.77
N LEU A 419 13.24 30.70 -1.33
CA LEU A 419 14.61 31.11 -1.62
C LEU A 419 14.68 32.28 -2.63
N LYS A 420 13.80 32.31 -3.65
CA LYS A 420 13.74 33.37 -4.65
C LYS A 420 13.44 34.75 -4.02
N LYS A 421 12.70 34.79 -2.90
CA LYS A 421 12.36 36.02 -2.17
C LYS A 421 13.53 36.62 -1.38
N LEU A 422 14.57 35.83 -1.07
CA LEU A 422 15.72 36.29 -0.28
C LEU A 422 16.62 37.21 -1.10
N SER A 423 17.11 38.30 -0.46
CA SER A 423 18.09 39.22 -1.05
C SER A 423 19.52 38.61 -1.00
N ALA A 424 20.45 39.24 -1.71
CA ALA A 424 21.86 38.87 -1.70
C ALA A 424 22.52 39.03 -0.32
N ASP A 425 22.02 39.95 0.50
CA ASP A 425 22.53 40.17 1.86
C ASP A 425 22.06 39.06 2.83
N GLN A 426 20.90 38.46 2.53
CA GLN A 426 20.31 37.40 3.36
C GLN A 426 20.86 36.02 3.05
N LEU A 427 21.18 35.73 1.79
CA LEU A 427 21.75 34.47 1.37
C LEU A 427 22.75 34.65 0.24
N ASN A 428 23.94 34.06 0.40
CA ASN A 428 24.98 34.12 -0.61
C ASN A 428 24.41 33.72 -2.00
N PRO A 429 24.56 34.57 -3.04
CA PRO A 429 23.97 34.32 -4.35
C PRO A 429 24.41 32.99 -5.01
N ILE A 430 25.66 32.54 -4.79
CA ILE A 430 26.19 31.30 -5.33
C ILE A 430 25.44 30.12 -4.71
N VAL A 431 25.32 30.08 -3.37
CA VAL A 431 24.59 29.04 -2.64
C VAL A 431 23.11 29.05 -3.04
N LYS A 432 22.50 30.23 -3.11
CA LYS A 432 21.11 30.40 -3.56
C LYS A 432 20.89 29.83 -4.95
N ASN A 433 21.69 30.23 -5.92
CA ASN A 433 21.54 29.80 -7.31
C ASN A 433 21.78 28.28 -7.48
N THR A 434 22.76 27.74 -6.76
CA THR A 434 23.02 26.30 -6.74
C THR A 434 21.83 25.52 -6.17
N LEU A 435 21.26 25.97 -5.03
CA LEU A 435 20.05 25.37 -4.46
C LEU A 435 18.88 25.42 -5.42
N LEU A 436 18.61 26.58 -6.04
CA LEU A 436 17.51 26.74 -7.00
C LEU A 436 17.67 25.76 -8.17
N THR A 437 18.89 25.66 -8.74
CA THR A 437 19.18 24.70 -9.81
C THR A 437 18.90 23.26 -9.36
N LYS A 438 19.36 22.88 -8.16
CA LYS A 438 19.16 21.50 -7.66
C LYS A 438 17.71 21.20 -7.31
N LEU A 439 16.95 22.17 -6.84
CA LEU A 439 15.50 22.01 -6.60
C LEU A 439 14.72 21.85 -7.91
N ASP A 440 15.06 22.61 -8.93
CA ASP A 440 14.45 22.48 -10.27
C ASP A 440 14.83 21.14 -10.93
N GLU A 441 16.10 20.69 -10.82
CA GLU A 441 16.50 19.34 -11.24
C GLU A 441 15.71 18.24 -10.51
N GLY A 442 15.52 18.40 -9.19
CA GLY A 442 14.81 17.44 -8.36
C GLY A 442 13.32 17.33 -8.72
N THR A 443 12.64 18.46 -9.00
CA THR A 443 11.24 18.41 -9.46
C THR A 443 11.12 17.69 -10.79
N LEU A 444 11.99 17.95 -11.76
CA LEU A 444 12.02 17.26 -13.05
C LEU A 444 12.33 15.75 -12.91
N LEU A 445 13.19 15.36 -11.96
CA LEU A 445 13.47 13.94 -11.68
C LEU A 445 12.22 13.25 -11.12
N ILE A 446 11.50 13.88 -10.18
CA ILE A 446 10.25 13.33 -9.63
C ILE A 446 9.22 13.16 -10.75
N GLU A 447 9.00 14.19 -11.57
CA GLU A 447 8.05 14.15 -12.71
C GLU A 447 8.37 13.03 -13.73
N ARG A 448 9.65 12.65 -13.89
CA ARG A 448 10.06 11.55 -14.77
C ARG A 448 9.94 10.18 -14.12
N LEU A 449 10.19 10.08 -12.81
CA LEU A 449 10.17 8.82 -12.08
C LEU A 449 8.74 8.38 -11.75
N VAL A 450 7.84 9.31 -11.45
CA VAL A 450 6.43 9.05 -11.20
C VAL A 450 5.73 8.89 -12.55
N VAL A 451 5.65 7.64 -13.02
CA VAL A 451 5.10 7.31 -14.36
C VAL A 451 3.58 7.42 -14.39
N ALA A 452 2.93 7.36 -13.23
CA ALA A 452 1.51 7.66 -13.05
C ALA A 452 1.26 8.14 -11.62
N ASN A 453 0.34 9.10 -11.48
CA ASN A 453 -0.09 9.62 -10.18
C ASN A 453 -1.57 9.97 -10.23
N THR A 454 -2.26 9.74 -9.13
CA THR A 454 -3.61 10.25 -8.90
C THR A 454 -3.76 10.72 -7.46
N ALA A 455 -4.49 11.82 -7.29
CA ALA A 455 -4.77 12.39 -5.97
C ALA A 455 -6.18 12.96 -5.94
N GLY A 456 -6.82 12.84 -4.80
CA GLY A 456 -8.12 13.44 -4.52
C GLY A 456 -8.02 14.98 -4.38
N LYS A 457 -9.17 15.62 -4.39
CA LYS A 457 -9.26 17.11 -4.39
C LYS A 457 -8.51 17.75 -3.21
N ASN A 458 -8.54 17.13 -2.02
CA ASN A 458 -7.89 17.65 -0.83
C ASN A 458 -6.36 17.50 -0.90
N LEU A 459 -5.87 16.59 -1.73
CA LEU A 459 -4.45 16.25 -1.90
C LEU A 459 -3.93 16.58 -3.32
N LYS A 460 -4.58 17.51 -4.02
CA LYS A 460 -4.30 17.86 -5.42
C LYS A 460 -2.86 18.25 -5.75
N ASN A 461 -2.07 18.58 -4.72
CA ASN A 461 -0.65 18.92 -4.85
C ASN A 461 0.27 17.77 -4.40
N ALA A 462 -0.26 16.56 -4.20
CA ALA A 462 0.53 15.35 -4.04
C ALA A 462 1.02 14.89 -5.42
N HIS A 463 2.32 14.64 -5.53
CA HIS A 463 2.98 14.31 -6.80
C HIS A 463 3.53 12.90 -6.83
N GLY A 464 3.13 12.09 -5.86
CA GLY A 464 3.30 10.64 -5.88
C GLY A 464 4.51 10.11 -5.14
N ILE A 465 5.30 10.95 -4.46
CA ILE A 465 6.41 10.48 -3.64
C ILE A 465 6.62 11.35 -2.40
N ALA A 466 6.42 10.75 -1.24
CA ALA A 466 6.63 11.40 0.05
C ALA A 466 8.06 11.24 0.56
N ILE A 467 8.43 12.08 1.53
CA ILE A 467 9.66 12.00 2.31
C ILE A 467 9.37 12.28 3.79
N TYR A 468 10.11 11.66 4.69
CA TYR A 468 10.01 11.92 6.12
C TYR A 468 10.70 13.23 6.50
N PHE A 469 9.95 14.18 7.08
CA PHE A 469 10.46 15.47 7.54
C PHE A 469 9.72 15.95 8.82
N PRO A 470 10.14 15.50 10.02
CA PRO A 470 9.49 15.84 11.28
C PRO A 470 9.73 17.29 11.70
N GLU A 471 8.84 17.81 12.57
CA GLU A 471 9.00 19.12 13.23
C GLU A 471 9.80 19.01 14.54
N ARG A 472 9.63 17.90 15.27
CA ARG A 472 10.21 17.69 16.60
C ARG A 472 10.69 16.27 16.74
N GLY A 473 11.98 16.10 17.00
CA GLY A 473 12.54 14.78 17.19
C GLY A 473 12.54 13.90 15.94
N ILE A 474 13.48 12.99 15.86
CA ILE A 474 13.59 11.98 14.79
C ILE A 474 13.17 10.66 15.39
N HIS A 475 12.20 9.98 14.76
CA HIS A 475 11.75 8.67 15.22
C HIS A 475 12.91 7.66 15.21
N SER A 476 13.02 6.84 16.26
CA SER A 476 14.14 5.91 16.42
C SER A 476 14.29 4.92 15.27
N SER A 477 13.17 4.40 14.73
CA SER A 477 13.20 3.47 13.60
C SER A 477 13.74 4.10 12.30
N TYR A 478 13.61 5.41 12.14
CA TYR A 478 14.11 6.10 10.95
C TYR A 478 15.63 6.03 10.82
N GLN A 479 16.35 5.94 11.94
CA GLN A 479 17.82 5.86 11.93
C GLN A 479 18.35 4.59 11.23
N GLU A 480 17.51 3.55 11.13
CA GLU A 480 17.86 2.30 10.46
C GLU A 480 17.54 2.30 8.94
N ALA A 481 16.93 3.37 8.42
CA ALA A 481 16.56 3.45 7.01
C ALA A 481 17.79 3.30 6.10
N VAL A 482 17.68 2.41 5.10
CA VAL A 482 18.75 2.18 4.10
C VAL A 482 19.11 3.46 3.37
N PHE A 483 18.12 4.31 3.10
CA PHE A 483 18.27 5.60 2.48
C PHE A 483 19.34 6.48 3.17
N LEU A 484 19.38 6.47 4.50
CA LEU A 484 20.33 7.29 5.28
C LEU A 484 21.79 6.84 5.19
N LYS A 485 22.06 5.60 4.77
CA LYS A 485 23.42 5.09 4.66
C LYS A 485 24.24 5.81 3.57
N SER A 486 23.55 6.39 2.60
CA SER A 486 24.16 7.07 1.45
C SER A 486 23.61 8.47 1.22
N ASN A 487 22.88 9.05 2.17
CA ASN A 487 22.20 10.33 2.01
C ASN A 487 22.33 11.20 3.26
N ALA A 488 22.67 12.47 3.06
CA ALA A 488 22.83 13.44 4.14
C ALA A 488 21.48 13.92 4.74
N TRP A 489 20.34 13.40 4.30
CA TRP A 489 19.03 13.84 4.76
C TRP A 489 18.87 13.69 6.28
N GLY A 490 19.30 12.57 6.89
CA GLY A 490 19.24 12.38 8.33
C GLY A 490 20.08 13.42 9.10
N THR A 491 21.25 13.81 8.55
CA THR A 491 22.06 14.90 9.11
C THR A 491 21.35 16.24 8.99
N LEU A 492 20.70 16.51 7.85
CA LEU A 492 19.86 17.70 7.67
C LEU A 492 18.75 17.77 8.72
N LEU A 493 18.02 16.67 8.94
CA LEU A 493 16.97 16.61 9.96
C LEU A 493 17.51 16.93 11.34
N SER A 494 18.65 16.35 11.71
CA SER A 494 19.31 16.62 12.99
C SER A 494 19.72 18.07 13.14
N ARG A 495 20.33 18.68 12.10
CA ARG A 495 20.70 20.10 12.09
C ARG A 495 19.49 21.04 12.10
N TYR A 496 18.43 20.66 11.43
CA TYR A 496 17.19 21.45 11.42
C TYR A 496 16.51 21.47 12.79
N ILE A 497 16.42 20.30 13.46
CA ILE A 497 15.66 20.13 14.70
C ILE A 497 16.47 20.59 15.93
N PHE A 498 17.74 20.21 16.02
CA PHE A 498 18.54 20.37 17.25
C PHE A 498 19.59 21.49 17.17
N GLY A 499 19.82 22.08 16.00
CA GLY A 499 20.76 23.18 15.81
C GLY A 499 22.02 22.78 15.17
#